data_78e2b745aedb1fd9b5ccda1be981e3fd
#
_entry.id   78e2b745aedb1fd9b5ccda1be981e3fd
#
_cell.length_a   1.000
_cell.length_b   1.000
_cell.length_c   1.000
_cell.angle_alpha   90.00
_cell.angle_beta   90.00
_cell.angle_gamma   90.00
#
_symmetry.space_group_name_H-M   'P 1'
#
loop_
_entity.id
_entity.type
_entity.pdbx_description
1 polymer ?
#
loop_
_entity_poly.entity_id
_entity_poly.type
_entity_poly.pdbx_seq_one_letter_code
_entity_poly.pdbx_strand_id
1 'polypeptide(L)'
;MAQNRLLSNGFPKVRPFASRESMHYELAFWMCFVAFILLGVYVKVTTALELHWIFVIYSVSLATLIVGRYVFFMLYTPTLIQKGKFYPEMNAIITSWNESKKVYLTAKSLVKGNYPKEKLNIIIVDDGSTDDTSYWLSKASKEFGCKVITLKDNAGKRNAIRAALQECSSEITVLIDADVEVAKDGI
;
A
#
# COMPACT_ATOMS: atom_id res chain seq x y z
N MET A 1 21.25 20.56 -14.67
CA MET A 1 20.16 21.24 -15.39
C MET A 1 19.09 20.30 -15.97
N ALA A 2 19.30 19.00 -16.09
CA ALA A 2 18.30 18.05 -16.64
C ALA A 2 17.22 17.62 -15.61
N GLN A 3 17.47 17.70 -14.33
CA GLN A 3 16.57 17.25 -13.26
C GLN A 3 15.34 18.16 -13.05
N ASN A 4 15.42 19.44 -13.46
CA ASN A 4 14.31 20.39 -13.29
C ASN A 4 13.27 20.37 -14.42
N ARG A 5 13.54 19.71 -15.55
CA ARG A 5 12.59 19.62 -16.68
C ARG A 5 11.54 18.51 -16.54
N LEU A 6 11.76 17.53 -15.66
CA LEU A 6 10.83 16.42 -15.45
C LEU A 6 9.69 16.76 -14.46
N LEU A 7 9.79 17.87 -13.74
CA LEU A 7 8.82 18.31 -12.75
C LEU A 7 7.72 19.23 -13.32
N SER A 8 7.78 19.60 -14.62
CA SER A 8 6.80 20.50 -15.24
C SER A 8 5.53 19.81 -15.76
N ASN A 9 5.45 18.50 -15.74
CA ASN A 9 4.34 17.73 -16.34
C ASN A 9 3.33 17.21 -15.30
N GLY A 10 2.82 18.10 -14.43
CA GLY A 10 1.54 17.85 -13.73
C GLY A 10 1.53 16.72 -12.68
N PHE A 11 2.68 16.18 -12.28
CA PHE A 11 2.72 15.27 -11.14
C PHE A 11 2.49 16.04 -9.85
N PRO A 12 1.68 15.53 -8.91
CA PRO A 12 1.65 16.09 -7.57
C PRO A 12 3.11 16.14 -7.10
N LYS A 13 3.55 17.33 -6.65
CA LYS A 13 4.86 17.47 -6.03
C LYS A 13 4.89 16.46 -4.89
N VAL A 14 5.57 15.35 -5.08
CA VAL A 14 5.92 14.46 -3.97
C VAL A 14 6.72 15.37 -3.06
N ARG A 15 6.12 15.75 -1.93
CA ARG A 15 6.83 16.53 -0.91
C ARG A 15 8.08 15.74 -0.59
N PRO A 16 9.26 16.34 -0.65
CA PRO A 16 10.46 15.64 -0.20
C PRO A 16 10.14 15.11 1.20
N PHE A 17 10.38 13.84 1.44
CA PHE A 17 10.02 13.09 2.66
C PHE A 17 10.57 13.74 3.94
N ALA A 18 11.51 14.66 3.81
CA ALA A 18 12.02 15.53 4.86
C ALA A 18 11.72 16.97 4.51
N SER A 19 10.55 17.49 4.90
CA SER A 19 10.36 18.92 5.02
C SER A 19 11.23 19.43 6.18
N ARG A 20 11.67 20.69 6.12
CA ARG A 20 12.46 21.30 7.21
C ARG A 20 11.78 21.17 8.58
N GLU A 21 10.45 21.11 8.59
CA GLU A 21 9.64 20.88 9.79
C GLU A 21 9.77 19.45 10.31
N SER A 22 9.79 18.43 9.43
CA SER A 22 9.96 17.04 9.86
C SER A 22 11.33 16.82 10.51
N MET A 23 12.36 17.52 10.05
CA MET A 23 13.70 17.45 10.62
C MET A 23 13.76 18.01 12.06
N HIS A 24 12.98 19.03 12.40
CA HIS A 24 12.89 19.55 13.77
C HIS A 24 12.20 18.57 14.72
N TYR A 25 11.14 17.89 14.27
CA TYR A 25 10.47 16.85 15.06
C TYR A 25 11.38 15.63 15.27
N GLU A 26 12.13 15.24 14.27
CA GLU A 26 13.13 14.20 14.35
C GLU A 26 14.23 14.57 15.38
N LEU A 27 14.76 15.77 15.30
CA LEU A 27 15.78 16.26 16.22
C LEU A 27 15.26 16.31 17.67
N ALA A 28 14.04 16.81 17.86
CA ALA A 28 13.37 16.87 19.16
C ALA A 28 13.15 15.46 19.73
N PHE A 29 12.70 14.52 18.88
CA PHE A 29 12.55 13.12 19.28
C PHE A 29 13.87 12.52 19.75
N TRP A 30 14.96 12.72 19.00
CA TRP A 30 16.28 12.19 19.36
C TRP A 30 16.83 12.84 20.62
N MET A 31 16.61 14.13 20.82
CA MET A 31 17.01 14.81 22.07
C MET A 31 16.25 14.24 23.28
N CYS A 32 14.93 14.04 23.17
CA CYS A 32 14.13 13.41 24.21
C CYS A 32 14.58 11.96 24.48
N PHE A 33 14.90 11.21 23.44
CA PHE A 33 15.37 9.82 23.55
C PHE A 33 16.74 9.74 24.27
N VAL A 34 17.68 10.61 23.92
CA VAL A 34 18.99 10.70 24.58
C VAL A 34 18.82 11.11 26.05
N ALA A 35 17.97 12.11 26.32
CA ALA A 35 17.66 12.53 27.68
C ALA A 35 17.05 11.39 28.51
N PHE A 36 16.15 10.58 27.91
CA PHE A 36 15.57 9.40 28.58
C PHE A 36 16.63 8.33 28.90
N ILE A 37 17.58 8.07 27.98
CA ILE A 37 18.69 7.15 28.24
C ILE A 37 19.59 7.67 29.36
N LEU A 38 19.94 8.95 29.34
CA LEU A 38 20.77 9.58 30.36
C LEU A 38 20.08 9.54 31.73
N LEU A 39 18.77 9.78 31.78
CA LEU A 39 17.98 9.63 32.99
C LEU A 39 17.99 8.19 33.51
N GLY A 40 17.84 7.18 32.63
CA GLY A 40 17.90 5.78 32.99
C GLY A 40 19.28 5.38 33.56
N VAL A 41 20.36 5.89 32.96
CA VAL A 41 21.73 5.69 33.48
C VAL A 41 21.91 6.36 34.83
N TYR A 42 21.42 7.59 35.02
CA TYR A 42 21.46 8.32 36.27
C TYR A 42 20.74 7.58 37.40
N VAL A 43 19.48 7.14 37.14
CA VAL A 43 18.68 6.37 38.09
C VAL A 43 19.41 5.07 38.46
N LYS A 44 20.05 4.41 37.50
CA LYS A 44 20.82 3.19 37.74
C LYS A 44 22.03 3.41 38.64
N VAL A 45 22.78 4.49 38.44
CA VAL A 45 23.96 4.81 39.25
C VAL A 45 23.56 5.11 40.67
N THR A 46 22.35 5.64 40.90
CA THR A 46 21.86 6.05 42.24
C THR A 46 21.11 4.96 43.00
N THR A 47 20.63 3.91 42.33
CA THR A 47 19.83 2.84 42.98
C THR A 47 20.53 1.48 42.85
N ALA A 48 20.89 0.88 44.00
CA ALA A 48 21.62 -0.40 44.10
C ALA A 48 20.72 -1.65 44.01
N LEU A 49 19.77 -1.72 43.08
CA LEU A 49 18.86 -2.86 42.96
C LEU A 49 19.30 -3.82 41.83
N GLU A 50 19.43 -5.12 42.10
CA GLU A 50 19.89 -6.15 41.15
C GLU A 50 19.01 -6.35 39.89
N LEU A 51 17.78 -5.87 39.94
CA LEU A 51 16.81 -6.00 38.81
C LEU A 51 17.16 -5.13 37.59
N HIS A 52 18.11 -4.24 37.70
CA HIS A 52 18.46 -3.25 36.67
C HIS A 52 19.09 -3.83 35.40
N TRP A 53 19.77 -4.98 35.48
CA TRP A 53 20.42 -5.56 34.31
C TRP A 53 19.42 -5.99 33.25
N ILE A 54 18.25 -6.47 33.63
CA ILE A 54 17.17 -6.85 32.70
C ILE A 54 16.67 -5.61 31.95
N PHE A 55 16.45 -4.50 32.68
CA PHE A 55 16.02 -3.25 32.04
C PHE A 55 17.08 -2.66 31.14
N VAL A 56 18.36 -2.78 31.48
CA VAL A 56 19.46 -2.31 30.64
C VAL A 56 19.55 -3.13 29.36
N ILE A 57 19.51 -4.45 29.45
CA ILE A 57 19.53 -5.35 28.28
C ILE A 57 18.34 -5.05 27.38
N TYR A 58 17.15 -4.92 27.96
CA TYR A 58 15.93 -4.57 27.21
C TYR A 58 16.06 -3.22 26.51
N SER A 59 16.51 -2.18 27.23
CA SER A 59 16.64 -0.83 26.66
C SER A 59 17.70 -0.76 25.57
N VAL A 60 18.83 -1.44 25.73
CA VAL A 60 19.89 -1.52 24.71
C VAL A 60 19.38 -2.28 23.49
N SER A 61 18.68 -3.39 23.67
CA SER A 61 18.12 -4.15 22.56
C SER A 61 17.11 -3.32 21.77
N LEU A 62 16.21 -2.62 22.47
CA LEU A 62 15.22 -1.74 21.84
C LEU A 62 15.89 -0.58 21.10
N ALA A 63 16.88 0.07 21.70
CA ALA A 63 17.64 1.14 21.08
C ALA A 63 18.36 0.65 19.82
N THR A 64 18.97 -0.53 19.86
CA THR A 64 19.65 -1.14 18.70
C THR A 64 18.67 -1.41 17.56
N LEU A 65 17.47 -1.91 17.85
CA LEU A 65 16.43 -2.13 16.83
C LEU A 65 15.97 -0.82 16.19
N ILE A 66 15.76 0.23 16.99
CA ILE A 66 15.34 1.55 16.50
C ILE A 66 16.42 2.17 15.62
N VAL A 67 17.67 2.17 16.10
CA VAL A 67 18.82 2.70 15.36
C VAL A 67 19.06 1.90 14.08
N GLY A 68 19.00 0.57 14.16
CA GLY A 68 19.12 -0.32 13.00
C GLY A 68 18.06 -0.02 11.93
N ARG A 69 16.79 0.13 12.34
CA ARG A 69 15.72 0.52 11.43
C ARG A 69 15.98 1.87 10.77
N TYR A 70 16.48 2.84 11.52
CA TYR A 70 16.80 4.16 11.00
C TYR A 70 17.95 4.13 10.01
N VAL A 71 19.01 3.37 10.32
CA VAL A 71 20.15 3.16 9.40
C VAL A 71 19.67 2.49 8.11
N PHE A 72 18.84 1.44 8.19
CA PHE A 72 18.26 0.81 7.01
C PHE A 72 17.41 1.79 6.20
N PHE A 73 16.65 2.65 6.85
CA PHE A 73 15.87 3.68 6.17
C PHE A 73 16.77 4.70 5.45
N MET A 74 17.87 5.12 6.08
CA MET A 74 18.85 6.04 5.48
C MET A 74 19.61 5.41 4.30
N LEU A 75 19.86 4.11 4.37
CA LEU A 75 20.53 3.35 3.29
C LEU A 75 19.54 2.94 2.20
N TYR A 76 18.24 3.05 2.44
CA TYR A 76 17.22 2.71 1.45
C TYR A 76 17.24 3.74 0.32
N THR A 77 17.81 3.34 -0.80
CA THR A 77 17.64 4.06 -2.06
C THR A 77 16.41 3.49 -2.77
N PRO A 78 15.31 4.24 -2.88
CA PRO A 78 14.18 3.76 -3.66
C PRO A 78 14.67 3.51 -5.08
N THR A 79 14.46 2.30 -5.58
CA THR A 79 14.64 2.00 -7.00
C THR A 79 13.71 2.92 -7.75
N LEU A 80 14.27 3.95 -8.39
CA LEU A 80 13.53 4.74 -9.34
C LEU A 80 13.09 3.77 -10.43
N ILE A 81 11.82 3.43 -10.43
CA ILE A 81 11.21 2.71 -11.53
C ILE A 81 11.50 3.60 -12.74
N GLN A 82 12.45 3.17 -13.56
CA GLN A 82 12.64 3.81 -14.85
C GLN A 82 11.27 3.69 -15.53
N LYS A 83 10.67 4.83 -15.86
CA LYS A 83 9.46 4.89 -16.69
C LYS A 83 9.83 4.39 -18.09
N GLY A 84 10.13 3.10 -18.15
CA GLY A 84 10.26 2.38 -19.40
C GLY A 84 8.84 2.14 -19.92
N LYS A 85 8.67 2.14 -21.21
CA LYS A 85 7.42 1.81 -21.89
C LYS A 85 7.07 0.30 -21.79
N PHE A 86 7.50 -0.36 -20.72
CA PHE A 86 7.23 -1.78 -20.53
C PHE A 86 5.95 -1.93 -19.70
N TYR A 87 4.87 -2.26 -20.38
CA TYR A 87 3.59 -2.58 -19.78
C TYR A 87 3.33 -4.08 -20.03
N PRO A 88 3.57 -4.96 -19.06
CA PRO A 88 3.22 -6.38 -19.18
C PRO A 88 1.70 -6.56 -19.22
N GLU A 89 1.23 -7.68 -19.72
CA GLU A 89 -0.17 -8.08 -19.54
C GLU A 89 -0.45 -8.35 -18.07
N MET A 90 -1.58 -7.86 -17.57
CA MET A 90 -1.90 -7.90 -16.15
C MET A 90 -3.38 -8.19 -15.93
N ASN A 91 -3.65 -9.00 -14.90
CA ASN A 91 -4.99 -9.19 -14.38
C ASN A 91 -5.20 -8.32 -13.13
N ALA A 92 -6.28 -7.57 -13.08
CA ALA A 92 -6.74 -6.86 -11.89
C ALA A 92 -7.97 -7.59 -11.34
N ILE A 93 -7.84 -8.21 -10.18
CA ILE A 93 -8.93 -8.93 -9.50
C ILE A 93 -9.55 -8.00 -8.46
N ILE A 94 -10.85 -7.81 -8.55
CA ILE A 94 -11.68 -7.11 -7.56
C ILE A 94 -12.61 -8.12 -6.93
N THR A 95 -12.54 -8.29 -5.60
CA THR A 95 -13.51 -9.12 -4.86
C THR A 95 -14.52 -8.24 -4.18
N SER A 96 -15.79 -8.56 -4.31
CA SER A 96 -16.92 -7.75 -3.86
C SER A 96 -17.93 -8.60 -3.11
N TRP A 97 -18.47 -8.08 -2.02
CA TRP A 97 -19.60 -8.63 -1.29
C TRP A 97 -20.38 -7.51 -0.62
N ASN A 98 -21.60 -7.25 -1.12
CA ASN A 98 -22.46 -6.16 -0.64
C ASN A 98 -21.78 -4.77 -0.68
N GLU A 99 -21.10 -4.47 -1.78
CA GLU A 99 -20.37 -3.20 -1.97
C GLU A 99 -21.12 -2.20 -2.84
N SER A 100 -22.28 -2.59 -3.37
CA SER A 100 -23.16 -1.70 -4.16
C SER A 100 -22.38 -0.95 -5.24
N LYS A 101 -22.55 0.36 -5.31
CA LYS A 101 -21.90 1.22 -6.32
C LYS A 101 -20.37 1.30 -6.21
N LYS A 102 -19.80 0.98 -5.06
CA LYS A 102 -18.34 1.14 -4.85
C LYS A 102 -17.52 0.29 -5.82
N VAL A 103 -17.91 -0.98 -6.03
CA VAL A 103 -17.23 -1.88 -6.97
C VAL A 103 -17.18 -1.32 -8.39
N TYR A 104 -18.25 -0.66 -8.84
CA TYR A 104 -18.27 0.03 -10.13
C TYR A 104 -17.30 1.21 -10.17
N LEU A 105 -17.19 1.99 -9.08
CA LEU A 105 -16.28 3.13 -9.00
C LEU A 105 -14.80 2.67 -9.00
N THR A 106 -14.51 1.56 -8.32
CA THR A 106 -13.18 0.93 -8.34
C THR A 106 -12.81 0.47 -9.75
N ALA A 107 -13.70 -0.26 -10.45
CA ALA A 107 -13.47 -0.68 -11.84
C ALA A 107 -13.29 0.53 -12.77
N LYS A 108 -14.09 1.57 -12.60
CA LYS A 108 -13.99 2.82 -13.36
C LYS A 108 -12.66 3.53 -13.14
N SER A 109 -12.13 3.53 -11.91
CA SER A 109 -10.84 4.16 -11.61
C SER A 109 -9.69 3.44 -12.31
N LEU A 110 -9.73 2.10 -12.38
CA LEU A 110 -8.75 1.30 -13.12
C LEU A 110 -8.73 1.62 -14.61
N VAL A 111 -9.92 1.67 -15.22
CA VAL A 111 -10.05 1.96 -16.67
C VAL A 111 -9.64 3.39 -17.01
N LYS A 112 -9.75 4.33 -16.05
CA LYS A 112 -9.30 5.71 -16.19
C LYS A 112 -7.79 5.90 -15.94
N GLY A 113 -7.12 4.86 -15.45
CA GLY A 113 -5.69 4.85 -15.22
C GLY A 113 -4.88 5.02 -16.51
N ASN A 114 -3.58 5.24 -16.36
CA ASN A 114 -2.64 5.42 -17.46
C ASN A 114 -2.14 4.08 -18.04
N TYR A 115 -2.60 2.94 -17.51
CA TYR A 115 -2.23 1.62 -18.01
C TYR A 115 -2.92 1.33 -19.34
N PRO A 116 -2.23 0.73 -20.34
CA PRO A 116 -2.85 0.36 -21.62
C PRO A 116 -4.01 -0.61 -21.42
N LYS A 117 -5.20 -0.23 -21.88
CA LYS A 117 -6.44 -1.00 -21.64
C LYS A 117 -6.40 -2.39 -22.25
N GLU A 118 -5.72 -2.54 -23.39
CA GLU A 118 -5.54 -3.81 -24.09
C GLU A 118 -4.65 -4.82 -23.33
N LYS A 119 -3.93 -4.33 -22.31
CA LYS A 119 -3.05 -5.13 -21.47
C LYS A 119 -3.57 -5.32 -20.05
N LEU A 120 -4.74 -4.75 -19.74
CA LEU A 120 -5.35 -4.80 -18.43
C LEU A 120 -6.64 -5.62 -18.46
N ASN A 121 -6.62 -6.82 -17.93
CA ASN A 121 -7.79 -7.67 -17.76
C ASN A 121 -8.42 -7.46 -16.40
N ILE A 122 -9.62 -6.92 -16.34
CA ILE A 122 -10.33 -6.68 -15.08
C ILE A 122 -11.30 -7.83 -14.83
N ILE A 123 -11.10 -8.54 -13.73
CA ILE A 123 -11.94 -9.65 -13.28
C ILE A 123 -12.58 -9.24 -11.95
N ILE A 124 -13.90 -9.23 -11.90
CA ILE A 124 -14.63 -8.89 -10.68
C ILE A 124 -15.34 -10.15 -10.19
N VAL A 125 -15.16 -10.48 -8.91
CA VAL A 125 -15.86 -11.62 -8.31
C VAL A 125 -16.86 -11.12 -7.30
N ASP A 126 -18.12 -11.48 -7.53
CA ASP A 126 -19.21 -11.30 -6.58
C ASP A 126 -19.30 -12.52 -5.67
N ASP A 127 -19.01 -12.34 -4.40
CA ASP A 127 -19.04 -13.40 -3.40
C ASP A 127 -20.46 -13.59 -2.80
N GLY A 128 -21.46 -13.74 -3.68
CA GLY A 128 -22.84 -13.98 -3.26
C GLY A 128 -23.51 -12.77 -2.63
N SER A 129 -23.41 -11.58 -3.24
CA SER A 129 -24.07 -10.36 -2.75
C SER A 129 -25.59 -10.48 -2.78
N THR A 130 -26.25 -9.85 -1.80
CA THR A 130 -27.71 -9.82 -1.64
C THR A 130 -28.33 -8.44 -1.86
N ASP A 131 -27.48 -7.42 -2.07
CA ASP A 131 -27.86 -6.03 -2.34
C ASP A 131 -27.89 -5.70 -3.84
N ASP A 132 -27.81 -4.43 -4.21
CA ASP A 132 -27.79 -3.96 -5.60
C ASP A 132 -26.41 -4.09 -6.28
N THR A 133 -25.44 -4.79 -5.67
CA THR A 133 -24.10 -5.02 -6.23
C THR A 133 -24.17 -5.63 -7.62
N SER A 134 -25.07 -6.62 -7.85
CA SER A 134 -25.23 -7.30 -9.14
C SER A 134 -25.59 -6.33 -10.28
N TYR A 135 -26.41 -5.31 -10.00
CA TYR A 135 -26.73 -4.26 -10.96
C TYR A 135 -25.46 -3.49 -11.38
N TRP A 136 -24.64 -3.08 -10.40
CA TRP A 136 -23.43 -2.32 -10.65
C TRP A 136 -22.35 -3.14 -11.36
N LEU A 137 -22.29 -4.43 -11.09
CA LEU A 137 -21.42 -5.37 -11.79
C LEU A 137 -21.81 -5.54 -13.26
N SER A 138 -23.11 -5.71 -13.54
CA SER A 138 -23.61 -5.75 -14.91
C SER A 138 -23.28 -4.46 -15.67
N LYS A 139 -23.40 -3.32 -15.00
CA LYS A 139 -23.05 -2.03 -15.58
C LYS A 139 -21.56 -1.91 -15.85
N ALA A 140 -20.70 -2.32 -14.91
CA ALA A 140 -19.24 -2.32 -15.09
C ALA A 140 -18.81 -3.24 -16.26
N SER A 141 -19.40 -4.42 -16.34
CA SER A 141 -19.15 -5.36 -17.45
C SER A 141 -19.50 -4.76 -18.80
N LYS A 142 -20.66 -4.12 -18.94
CA LYS A 142 -21.12 -3.50 -20.19
C LYS A 142 -20.30 -2.29 -20.59
N GLU A 143 -19.94 -1.43 -19.65
CA GLU A 143 -19.24 -0.17 -19.94
C GLU A 143 -17.72 -0.35 -20.08
N PHE A 144 -17.13 -1.26 -19.32
CA PHE A 144 -15.67 -1.40 -19.22
C PHE A 144 -15.13 -2.72 -19.76
N GLY A 145 -15.99 -3.66 -20.14
CA GLY A 145 -15.58 -4.98 -20.60
C GLY A 145 -15.02 -5.87 -19.48
N CYS A 146 -15.35 -5.58 -18.22
CA CYS A 146 -14.89 -6.38 -17.09
C CYS A 146 -15.51 -7.78 -17.13
N LYS A 147 -14.71 -8.82 -16.86
CA LYS A 147 -15.21 -10.17 -16.64
C LYS A 147 -15.81 -10.26 -15.23
N VAL A 148 -17.05 -10.70 -15.13
CA VAL A 148 -17.74 -10.87 -13.84
C VAL A 148 -17.95 -12.35 -13.56
N ILE A 149 -17.59 -12.77 -12.35
CA ILE A 149 -17.82 -14.12 -11.81
C ILE A 149 -18.72 -13.95 -10.60
N THR A 150 -19.86 -14.60 -10.57
CA THR A 150 -20.81 -14.57 -9.43
C THR A 150 -20.80 -15.93 -8.76
N LEU A 151 -20.46 -15.95 -7.47
CA LEU A 151 -20.58 -17.13 -6.62
C LEU A 151 -22.03 -17.25 -6.11
N LYS A 152 -22.48 -18.48 -5.93
CA LYS A 152 -23.86 -18.74 -5.48
C LYS A 152 -24.13 -18.23 -4.07
N ASP A 153 -23.15 -18.45 -3.18
CA ASP A 153 -23.24 -18.12 -1.76
C ASP A 153 -21.94 -17.44 -1.34
N ASN A 154 -21.96 -16.68 -0.24
CA ASN A 154 -20.76 -16.09 0.33
C ASN A 154 -19.82 -17.21 0.81
N ALA A 155 -18.76 -17.40 0.04
CA ALA A 155 -17.72 -18.39 0.32
C ALA A 155 -16.46 -17.75 1.00
N GLY A 156 -16.46 -16.44 1.15
CA GLY A 156 -15.40 -15.64 1.73
C GLY A 156 -14.34 -15.21 0.72
N LYS A 157 -13.71 -14.07 0.99
CA LYS A 157 -12.73 -13.39 0.11
C LYS A 157 -11.68 -14.33 -0.50
N ARG A 158 -11.17 -15.30 0.28
CA ARG A 158 -10.14 -16.23 -0.21
C ARG A 158 -10.66 -17.13 -1.34
N ASN A 159 -11.89 -17.60 -1.22
CA ASN A 159 -12.51 -18.43 -2.26
C ASN A 159 -12.89 -17.61 -3.49
N ALA A 160 -13.33 -16.37 -3.30
CA ALA A 160 -13.55 -15.41 -4.38
C ALA A 160 -12.25 -15.15 -5.18
N ILE A 161 -11.15 -14.87 -4.49
CA ILE A 161 -9.82 -14.74 -5.13
C ILE A 161 -9.44 -16.01 -5.89
N ARG A 162 -9.63 -17.19 -5.28
CA ARG A 162 -9.33 -18.48 -5.93
C ARG A 162 -10.11 -18.67 -7.22
N ALA A 163 -11.39 -18.32 -7.24
CA ALA A 163 -12.22 -18.40 -8.44
C ALA A 163 -11.68 -17.46 -9.54
N ALA A 164 -11.29 -16.23 -9.19
CA ALA A 164 -10.69 -15.30 -10.14
C ALA A 164 -9.37 -15.80 -10.71
N LEU A 165 -8.50 -16.36 -9.85
CA LEU A 165 -7.19 -16.85 -10.28
C LEU A 165 -7.25 -17.99 -11.32
N GLN A 166 -8.32 -18.77 -11.31
CA GLN A 166 -8.55 -19.81 -12.33
C GLN A 166 -8.81 -19.23 -13.73
N GLU A 167 -9.20 -17.97 -13.79
CA GLU A 167 -9.51 -17.24 -15.02
C GLU A 167 -8.37 -16.30 -15.46
N CYS A 168 -7.29 -16.25 -14.68
CA CYS A 168 -6.15 -15.40 -14.98
C CYS A 168 -5.23 -16.10 -15.99
N SER A 169 -4.86 -15.36 -17.04
CA SER A 169 -3.93 -15.83 -18.10
C SER A 169 -2.58 -15.11 -18.08
N SER A 170 -2.51 -13.94 -17.43
CA SER A 170 -1.30 -13.12 -17.43
C SER A 170 -0.38 -13.46 -16.26
N GLU A 171 0.93 -13.23 -16.40
CA GLU A 171 1.93 -13.51 -15.36
C GLU A 171 1.76 -12.62 -14.12
N ILE A 172 1.24 -11.42 -14.29
CA ILE A 172 1.06 -10.46 -13.19
C ILE A 172 -0.41 -10.39 -12.83
N THR A 173 -0.69 -10.52 -11.54
CA THR A 173 -2.03 -10.37 -10.99
C THR A 173 -2.00 -9.42 -9.81
N VAL A 174 -2.85 -8.38 -9.84
CA VAL A 174 -3.03 -7.40 -8.76
C VAL A 174 -4.38 -7.65 -8.11
N LEU A 175 -4.39 -7.70 -6.79
CA LEU A 175 -5.62 -7.79 -5.99
C LEU A 175 -6.01 -6.40 -5.51
N ILE A 176 -7.26 -6.02 -5.72
CA ILE A 176 -7.79 -4.70 -5.40
C ILE A 176 -9.09 -4.89 -4.62
N ASP A 177 -9.25 -4.16 -3.53
CA ASP A 177 -10.48 -4.17 -2.75
C ASP A 177 -11.57 -3.37 -3.48
N ALA A 178 -12.83 -3.76 -3.31
CA ALA A 178 -13.96 -3.20 -4.05
C ALA A 178 -14.31 -1.74 -3.68
N ASP A 179 -13.74 -1.22 -2.61
CA ASP A 179 -13.97 0.12 -2.06
C ASP A 179 -12.79 1.09 -2.26
N VAL A 180 -11.81 0.71 -3.09
CA VAL A 180 -10.59 1.47 -3.34
C VAL A 180 -10.70 2.27 -4.65
N GLU A 181 -10.34 3.53 -4.63
CA GLU A 181 -10.12 4.34 -5.84
C GLU A 181 -8.63 4.33 -6.19
N VAL A 182 -8.31 3.76 -7.35
CA VAL A 182 -6.93 3.65 -7.85
C VAL A 182 -6.53 4.94 -8.53
N ALA A 183 -5.40 5.51 -8.13
CA ALA A 183 -4.83 6.69 -8.78
C ALA A 183 -4.47 6.39 -10.25
N LYS A 184 -4.43 7.42 -11.10
CA LYS A 184 -4.17 7.26 -12.54
C LYS A 184 -2.86 6.55 -12.88
N ASP A 185 -1.88 6.68 -12.02
CA ASP A 185 -0.53 6.10 -12.10
C ASP A 185 -0.27 5.11 -10.95
N GLY A 186 -1.35 4.55 -10.37
CA GLY A 186 -1.29 3.58 -9.29
C GLY A 186 -1.01 2.15 -9.73
N ILE A 187 -1.05 1.89 -11.03
CA ILE A 187 -0.70 0.63 -11.67
C ILE A 187 0.35 0.89 -12.73
#